data_9e42c2f58c683bd75f37c82ca3124014
#
_entry.id   9e42c2f58c683bd75f37c82ca3124014
#
_cell.length_a   1.000
_cell.length_b   1.000
_cell.length_c   1.000
_cell.angle_alpha   90.00
_cell.angle_beta   90.00
_cell.angle_gamma   90.00
#
_symmetry.space_group_name_H-M   'P 1'
#
loop_
_entity.id
_entity.type
_entity.pdbx_description
1 polymer ?
#
loop_
_entity_poly.entity_id
_entity_poly.type
_entity_poly.pdbx_seq_one_letter_code
_entity_poly.pdbx_strand_id
1 'polypeptide(L)'
;MVKDYRKCVGMMIINIKKEVLVGKRLDHPSGYWQMPQGGIDKDENPEKAVWREMMEEIGTNKAELIRESNKWINYDIPKDTLATLPWGDKYKGQTQKWFIFRFSGINEDINVGTENPEFSEWKWTNHKTLIENAVPFKKNTYSKILEEFNDIFNH
;
A
#
# COMPACT_ATOMS: atom_id res chain seq x y z
N MET A 1 5.96 9.15 -27.50
CA MET A 1 5.07 9.58 -26.41
C MET A 1 5.62 9.15 -25.05
N VAL A 2 5.67 10.07 -24.13
CA VAL A 2 6.08 9.77 -22.74
C VAL A 2 4.91 9.10 -22.03
N LYS A 3 5.14 7.95 -21.43
CA LYS A 3 4.11 7.27 -20.64
C LYS A 3 3.91 7.98 -19.29
N ASP A 4 2.69 7.99 -18.82
CA ASP A 4 2.30 8.57 -17.54
C ASP A 4 2.38 7.56 -16.40
N TYR A 5 2.01 8.01 -15.21
CA TYR A 5 1.90 7.19 -14.02
C TYR A 5 0.43 6.77 -13.81
N ARG A 6 0.24 5.51 -13.42
CA ARG A 6 -1.07 5.00 -13.03
C ARG A 6 -1.44 5.54 -11.65
N LYS A 7 -2.63 6.11 -11.50
CA LYS A 7 -3.09 6.67 -10.22
C LYS A 7 -3.54 5.58 -9.26
N CYS A 8 -2.96 5.60 -8.07
CA CYS A 8 -3.20 4.59 -7.04
C CYS A 8 -3.31 5.23 -5.66
N VAL A 9 -3.79 4.43 -4.73
CA VAL A 9 -3.79 4.77 -3.31
C VAL A 9 -2.98 3.73 -2.56
N GLY A 10 -2.39 4.14 -1.45
CA GLY A 10 -1.74 3.22 -0.53
C GLY A 10 -2.24 3.50 0.88
N MET A 11 -2.16 2.50 1.73
CA MET A 11 -2.63 2.64 3.10
C MET A 11 -1.61 2.12 4.09
N MET A 12 -1.29 2.95 5.07
CA MET A 12 -0.48 2.58 6.21
C MET A 12 -1.44 2.36 7.37
N ILE A 13 -1.69 1.11 7.71
CA ILE A 13 -2.62 0.74 8.77
C ILE A 13 -1.80 0.37 9.99
N ILE A 14 -2.02 1.10 11.09
CA ILE A 14 -1.27 0.87 12.33
C ILE A 14 -2.21 0.39 13.44
N ASN A 15 -1.65 -0.45 14.32
CA ASN A 15 -2.36 -0.92 15.51
C ASN A 15 -2.04 -0.02 16.71
N ILE A 16 -2.56 -0.37 17.88
CA ILE A 16 -2.35 0.40 19.11
C ILE A 16 -0.87 0.50 19.53
N LYS A 17 -0.05 -0.47 19.13
CA LYS A 17 1.39 -0.48 19.39
C LYS A 17 2.17 0.27 18.30
N LYS A 18 1.47 0.87 17.35
CA LYS A 18 2.06 1.55 16.17
C LYS A 18 2.89 0.62 15.29
N GLU A 19 2.53 -0.65 15.27
CA GLU A 19 3.03 -1.59 14.28
C GLU A 19 2.22 -1.44 13.00
N VAL A 20 2.84 -1.71 11.86
CA VAL A 20 2.26 -1.50 10.54
C VAL A 20 1.84 -2.83 9.91
N LEU A 21 0.66 -2.83 9.31
CA LEU A 21 0.16 -3.99 8.58
C LEU A 21 0.90 -4.15 7.25
N VAL A 22 1.47 -5.33 7.02
CA VAL A 22 2.08 -5.68 5.75
C VAL A 22 1.59 -7.04 5.28
N GLY A 23 1.56 -7.22 3.97
CA GLY A 23 1.20 -8.48 3.34
C GLY A 23 2.34 -8.98 2.47
N LYS A 24 2.42 -10.29 2.34
CA LYS A 24 3.38 -10.95 1.47
C LYS A 24 2.68 -11.26 0.14
N ARG A 25 3.22 -10.75 -0.96
CA ARG A 25 2.58 -10.90 -2.27
C ARG A 25 2.55 -12.35 -2.73
N LEU A 26 1.39 -12.75 -3.26
CA LEU A 26 1.18 -14.09 -3.83
C LEU A 26 2.07 -14.35 -5.06
N ASP A 27 2.21 -13.31 -5.89
CA ASP A 27 2.87 -13.40 -7.19
C ASP A 27 4.39 -13.14 -7.13
N HIS A 28 4.94 -12.92 -5.93
CA HIS A 28 6.36 -12.60 -5.80
C HIS A 28 7.09 -13.65 -4.97
N PRO A 29 7.95 -14.47 -5.60
CA PRO A 29 8.62 -15.58 -4.91
C PRO A 29 9.70 -15.17 -3.90
N SER A 30 10.16 -13.92 -3.94
CA SER A 30 11.30 -13.48 -3.10
C SER A 30 10.93 -13.11 -1.67
N GLY A 31 9.66 -13.21 -1.29
CA GLY A 31 9.26 -12.99 0.09
C GLY A 31 9.24 -11.55 0.55
N TYR A 32 9.10 -10.60 -0.35
CA TYR A 32 8.96 -9.19 0.02
C TYR A 32 7.62 -8.91 0.69
N TRP A 33 7.64 -8.00 1.65
CA TRP A 33 6.47 -7.56 2.38
C TRP A 33 6.12 -6.13 2.00
N GLN A 34 4.85 -5.86 1.81
CA GLN A 34 4.40 -4.53 1.41
C GLN A 34 3.14 -4.09 2.13
N MET A 35 2.97 -2.78 2.22
CA MET A 35 1.72 -2.21 2.67
C MET A 35 0.66 -2.35 1.57
N PRO A 36 -0.62 -2.52 1.94
CA PRO A 36 -1.69 -2.62 0.94
C PRO A 36 -1.78 -1.37 0.07
N GLN A 37 -2.08 -1.58 -1.20
CA GLN A 37 -2.25 -0.52 -2.19
C GLN A 37 -3.16 -1.00 -3.32
N GLY A 38 -3.71 -0.07 -4.07
CA GLY A 38 -4.52 -0.44 -5.22
C GLY A 38 -4.81 0.74 -6.14
N GLY A 39 -5.38 0.45 -7.31
CA GLY A 39 -5.70 1.46 -8.31
C GLY A 39 -6.93 2.28 -7.97
N ILE A 40 -6.95 3.52 -8.47
CA ILE A 40 -8.13 4.37 -8.39
C ILE A 40 -8.96 4.14 -9.64
N ASP A 41 -10.25 3.83 -9.47
CA ASP A 41 -11.15 3.62 -10.59
C ASP A 41 -11.53 4.95 -11.23
N LYS A 42 -12.00 4.89 -12.48
CA LYS A 42 -12.46 6.07 -13.20
C LYS A 42 -13.54 6.79 -12.37
N ASP A 43 -13.42 8.11 -12.26
CA ASP A 43 -14.36 8.98 -11.54
C ASP A 43 -14.42 8.74 -10.03
N GLU A 44 -13.48 7.99 -9.48
CA GLU A 44 -13.38 7.73 -8.06
C GLU A 44 -12.35 8.69 -7.44
N ASN A 45 -12.68 9.31 -6.29
CA ASN A 45 -11.69 10.12 -5.58
C ASN A 45 -10.78 9.22 -4.73
N PRO A 46 -9.58 9.71 -4.35
CA PRO A 46 -8.61 8.88 -3.62
C PRO A 46 -9.13 8.32 -2.29
N GLU A 47 -9.86 9.10 -1.51
CA GLU A 47 -10.38 8.61 -0.22
C GLU A 47 -11.37 7.46 -0.41
N LYS A 48 -12.27 7.58 -1.37
CA LYS A 48 -13.22 6.51 -1.68
C LYS A 48 -12.48 5.26 -2.16
N ALA A 49 -11.46 5.45 -2.99
CA ALA A 49 -10.64 4.35 -3.50
C ALA A 49 -9.93 3.60 -2.38
N VAL A 50 -9.36 4.32 -1.41
CA VAL A 50 -8.60 3.68 -0.33
C VAL A 50 -9.51 2.84 0.57
N TRP A 51 -10.73 3.29 0.85
CA TRP A 51 -11.68 2.50 1.63
C TRP A 51 -12.10 1.24 0.88
N ARG A 52 -12.36 1.35 -0.42
CA ARG A 52 -12.70 0.20 -1.27
C ARG A 52 -11.56 -0.80 -1.33
N GLU A 53 -10.34 -0.33 -1.57
CA GLU A 53 -9.15 -1.18 -1.64
C GLU A 53 -8.88 -1.87 -0.31
N MET A 54 -9.13 -1.19 0.82
CA MET A 54 -8.98 -1.81 2.14
C MET A 54 -9.86 -3.04 2.27
N MET A 55 -11.12 -2.95 1.88
CA MET A 55 -12.03 -4.10 1.90
C MET A 55 -11.56 -5.23 0.98
N GLU A 56 -11.09 -4.88 -0.22
CA GLU A 56 -10.62 -5.86 -1.20
C GLU A 56 -9.34 -6.55 -0.74
N GLU A 57 -8.44 -5.82 -0.11
CA GLU A 57 -7.10 -6.33 0.24
C GLU A 57 -7.06 -7.08 1.56
N ILE A 58 -7.74 -6.56 2.59
CA ILE A 58 -7.67 -7.14 3.94
C ILE A 58 -9.02 -7.54 4.52
N GLY A 59 -10.08 -7.45 3.74
CA GLY A 59 -11.41 -7.97 4.12
C GLY A 59 -12.12 -7.23 5.23
N THR A 60 -11.64 -6.06 5.63
CA THR A 60 -12.28 -5.27 6.70
C THR A 60 -12.05 -3.77 6.46
N ASN A 61 -12.97 -2.95 6.97
CA ASN A 61 -12.82 -1.50 7.01
C ASN A 61 -12.88 -0.96 8.44
N LYS A 62 -12.59 -1.81 9.42
CA LYS A 62 -12.58 -1.41 10.83
C LYS A 62 -11.33 -0.61 11.15
N ALA A 63 -11.31 0.63 10.71
CA ALA A 63 -10.19 1.54 10.83
C ALA A 63 -10.67 2.97 10.87
N GLU A 64 -9.87 3.85 11.46
CA GLU A 64 -10.12 5.28 11.50
C GLU A 64 -9.06 5.99 10.68
N LEU A 65 -9.47 6.86 9.76
CA LEU A 65 -8.54 7.65 8.98
C LEU A 65 -7.92 8.73 9.87
N ILE A 66 -6.58 8.72 9.97
CA ILE A 66 -5.84 9.72 10.73
C ILE A 66 -5.49 10.91 9.83
N ARG A 67 -4.90 10.64 8.66
CA ARG A 67 -4.42 11.70 7.77
C ARG A 67 -4.11 11.15 6.39
N GLU A 68 -4.19 12.00 5.38
CA GLU A 68 -3.70 11.66 4.03
C GLU A 68 -2.39 12.39 3.76
N SER A 69 -1.59 11.87 2.85
CA SER A 69 -0.32 12.50 2.47
C SER A 69 -0.60 13.83 1.77
N ASN A 70 0.30 14.81 1.97
CA ASN A 70 0.15 16.12 1.31
C ASN A 70 0.41 16.02 -0.19
N LYS A 71 1.28 15.10 -0.59
CA LYS A 71 1.72 14.99 -1.99
C LYS A 71 1.42 13.61 -2.55
N TRP A 72 1.30 13.56 -3.88
CA TRP A 72 1.35 12.31 -4.62
C TRP A 72 2.81 11.88 -4.72
N ILE A 73 3.05 10.60 -4.50
CA ILE A 73 4.41 10.03 -4.54
C ILE A 73 4.52 9.15 -5.78
N ASN A 74 5.50 9.47 -6.62
CA ASN A 74 5.71 8.76 -7.88
C ASN A 74 6.85 7.75 -7.76
N TYR A 75 6.70 6.59 -8.40
CA TYR A 75 7.82 5.70 -8.60
C TYR A 75 7.72 5.01 -9.95
N ASP A 76 8.88 4.82 -10.58
CA ASP A 76 8.99 4.08 -11.83
C ASP A 76 9.09 2.60 -11.53
N ILE A 77 8.54 1.79 -12.41
CA ILE A 77 8.59 0.33 -12.29
C ILE A 77 9.56 -0.19 -13.36
N PRO A 78 10.49 -1.10 -12.99
CA PRO A 78 11.41 -1.69 -13.95
C PRO A 78 10.68 -2.32 -15.13
N LYS A 79 11.26 -2.25 -16.31
CA LYS A 79 10.65 -2.75 -17.55
C LYS A 79 10.24 -4.21 -17.48
N ASP A 80 11.09 -5.05 -16.90
CA ASP A 80 10.79 -6.49 -16.75
C ASP A 80 9.53 -6.71 -15.91
N THR A 81 9.36 -5.93 -14.84
CA THR A 81 8.17 -6.01 -13.99
C THR A 81 6.94 -5.47 -14.72
N LEU A 82 7.08 -4.34 -15.42
CA LEU A 82 5.99 -3.78 -16.23
C LEU A 82 5.46 -4.79 -17.24
N ALA A 83 6.34 -5.58 -17.84
CA ALA A 83 5.96 -6.60 -18.81
C ALA A 83 5.04 -7.67 -18.25
N THR A 84 5.02 -7.85 -16.93
CA THR A 84 4.15 -8.84 -16.25
C THR A 84 2.81 -8.27 -15.83
N LEU A 85 2.60 -6.95 -15.94
CA LEU A 85 1.40 -6.29 -15.45
C LEU A 85 0.41 -6.04 -16.60
N PRO A 86 -0.91 -6.20 -16.35
CA PRO A 86 -1.93 -5.98 -17.39
C PRO A 86 -1.91 -4.58 -17.99
N TRP A 87 -1.48 -3.59 -17.21
CA TRP A 87 -1.43 -2.18 -17.62
C TRP A 87 -0.01 -1.69 -17.90
N GLY A 88 0.99 -2.59 -17.89
CA GLY A 88 2.39 -2.23 -17.99
C GLY A 88 2.83 -1.62 -19.31
N ASP A 89 2.03 -1.79 -20.37
CA ASP A 89 2.27 -1.16 -21.67
C ASP A 89 1.76 0.28 -21.73
N LYS A 90 0.92 0.70 -20.79
CA LYS A 90 0.30 2.03 -20.74
C LYS A 90 0.99 3.02 -19.84
N TYR A 91 1.64 2.54 -18.79
CA TYR A 91 2.22 3.38 -17.73
C TYR A 91 3.67 3.01 -17.49
N LYS A 92 4.46 3.97 -17.00
CA LYS A 92 5.87 3.75 -16.62
C LYS A 92 6.04 3.45 -15.14
N GLY A 93 4.98 3.61 -14.35
CA GLY A 93 4.99 3.41 -12.92
C GLY A 93 3.68 3.82 -12.31
N GLN A 94 3.72 4.17 -11.04
CA GLN A 94 2.53 4.60 -10.31
C GLN A 94 2.76 5.93 -9.62
N THR A 95 1.68 6.71 -9.48
CA THR A 95 1.63 7.88 -8.62
C THR A 95 0.61 7.58 -7.53
N GLN A 96 1.02 7.73 -6.28
CA GLN A 96 0.22 7.25 -5.15
C GLN A 96 -0.11 8.34 -4.16
N LYS A 97 -1.38 8.38 -3.74
CA LYS A 97 -1.82 9.15 -2.60
C LYS A 97 -1.86 8.18 -1.41
N TRP A 98 -1.19 8.53 -0.32
CA TRP A 98 -1.09 7.64 0.83
C TRP A 98 -1.96 8.13 1.98
N PHE A 99 -2.52 7.18 2.73
CA PHE A 99 -3.41 7.42 3.87
C PHE A 99 -2.92 6.61 5.06
N ILE A 100 -2.94 7.22 6.25
CA ILE A 100 -2.61 6.49 7.46
C ILE A 100 -3.87 6.29 8.30
N PHE A 101 -4.08 5.06 8.74
CA PHE A 101 -5.27 4.62 9.49
C PHE A 101 -4.85 3.99 10.80
N ARG A 102 -5.70 4.15 11.82
CA ARG A 102 -5.61 3.35 13.03
C ARG A 102 -6.59 2.20 12.92
N PHE A 103 -6.11 0.98 13.06
CA PHE A 103 -6.96 -0.21 13.03
C PHE A 103 -7.79 -0.25 14.32
N SER A 104 -9.10 -0.41 14.17
CA SER A 104 -10.06 -0.42 15.30
C SER A 104 -10.72 -1.79 15.51
N GLY A 105 -10.35 -2.79 14.72
CA GLY A 105 -10.85 -4.15 14.86
C GLY A 105 -9.90 -5.04 15.64
N ILE A 106 -10.11 -6.34 15.52
CA ILE A 106 -9.22 -7.37 16.07
C ILE A 106 -8.54 -8.11 14.91
N ASN A 107 -7.47 -8.84 15.22
CA ASN A 107 -6.71 -9.55 14.16
C ASN A 107 -7.57 -10.49 13.33
N GLU A 108 -8.54 -11.13 13.93
CA GLU A 108 -9.46 -12.06 13.28
C GLU A 108 -10.34 -11.41 12.22
N ASP A 109 -10.49 -10.08 12.28
CA ASP A 109 -11.22 -9.32 11.24
C ASP A 109 -10.43 -9.22 9.94
N ILE A 110 -9.10 -9.36 10.01
CA ILE A 110 -8.24 -9.24 8.83
C ILE A 110 -8.24 -10.56 8.06
N ASN A 111 -8.66 -10.48 6.80
CA ASN A 111 -8.72 -11.63 5.91
C ASN A 111 -8.14 -11.27 4.56
N VAL A 112 -6.92 -11.74 4.28
CA VAL A 112 -6.26 -11.50 3.00
C VAL A 112 -6.68 -12.53 1.93
N GLY A 113 -7.40 -13.59 2.34
CA GLY A 113 -7.96 -14.60 1.43
C GLY A 113 -9.28 -14.14 0.81
N THR A 114 -9.33 -12.92 0.28
CA THR A 114 -10.50 -12.33 -0.38
C THR A 114 -10.71 -12.92 -1.77
N GLU A 115 -11.74 -12.47 -2.49
CA GLU A 115 -12.11 -13.02 -3.81
C GLU A 115 -10.97 -12.94 -4.82
N ASN A 116 -10.23 -11.82 -4.83
CA ASN A 116 -9.07 -11.65 -5.72
C ASN A 116 -7.84 -11.33 -4.86
N PRO A 117 -7.27 -12.33 -4.18
CA PRO A 117 -6.22 -12.07 -3.19
C PRO A 117 -4.93 -11.57 -3.82
N GLU A 118 -4.35 -10.55 -3.17
CA GLU A 118 -3.02 -10.00 -3.50
C GLU A 118 -1.94 -10.62 -2.62
N PHE A 119 -2.33 -11.05 -1.41
CA PHE A 119 -1.41 -11.52 -0.38
C PHE A 119 -1.67 -12.97 0.00
N SER A 120 -0.58 -13.70 0.27
CA SER A 120 -0.67 -15.07 0.81
C SER A 120 -0.81 -15.07 2.32
N GLU A 121 -0.26 -14.07 2.99
CA GLU A 121 -0.29 -13.92 4.44
C GLU A 121 -0.07 -12.47 4.82
N TRP A 122 -0.30 -12.14 6.09
CA TRP A 122 -0.11 -10.79 6.61
C TRP A 122 0.51 -10.85 8.01
N LYS A 123 1.08 -9.71 8.44
CA LYS A 123 1.59 -9.56 9.81
C LYS A 123 1.63 -8.08 10.20
N TRP A 124 1.73 -7.84 11.50
CA TRP A 124 2.12 -6.54 12.03
C TRP A 124 3.64 -6.48 12.09
N THR A 125 4.22 -5.37 11.68
CA THR A 125 5.67 -5.20 11.69
C THR A 125 6.05 -3.82 12.23
N ASN A 126 7.27 -3.71 12.74
CA ASN A 126 7.81 -2.43 13.18
C ASN A 126 8.03 -1.54 11.95
N HIS A 127 7.61 -0.26 12.04
CA HIS A 127 7.74 0.67 10.92
C HIS A 127 9.19 0.82 10.43
N LYS A 128 10.16 0.58 11.29
CA LYS A 128 11.59 0.67 10.94
C LYS A 128 12.04 -0.42 9.98
N THR A 129 11.29 -1.51 9.87
CA THR A 129 11.64 -2.64 8.98
C THR A 129 10.97 -2.55 7.61
N LEU A 130 10.08 -1.58 7.41
CA LEU A 130 9.32 -1.46 6.15
C LEU A 130 10.20 -1.32 4.92
N ILE A 131 11.24 -0.49 5.02
CA ILE A 131 12.11 -0.20 3.89
C ILE A 131 12.93 -1.42 3.51
N GLU A 132 13.56 -2.07 4.49
CA GLU A 132 14.43 -3.21 4.22
C GLU A 132 13.69 -4.43 3.66
N ASN A 133 12.42 -4.59 4.02
CA ASN A 133 11.60 -5.72 3.58
C ASN A 133 10.81 -5.44 2.30
N ALA A 134 10.87 -4.24 1.77
CA ALA A 134 10.16 -3.86 0.56
C ALA A 134 10.92 -4.27 -0.70
N VAL A 135 10.16 -4.45 -1.79
CA VAL A 135 10.77 -4.63 -3.10
C VAL A 135 11.63 -3.40 -3.44
N PRO A 136 12.83 -3.58 -4.03
CA PRO A 136 13.79 -2.48 -4.18
C PRO A 136 13.24 -1.18 -4.80
N PHE A 137 12.42 -1.25 -5.84
CA PHE A 137 11.92 -0.03 -6.49
C PHE A 137 10.87 0.72 -5.67
N LYS A 138 10.41 0.15 -4.55
CA LYS A 138 9.47 0.83 -3.62
C LYS A 138 10.16 1.40 -2.38
N LYS A 139 11.43 1.12 -2.17
CA LYS A 139 12.14 1.54 -0.95
C LYS A 139 12.14 3.06 -0.77
N ASN A 140 12.39 3.81 -1.84
CA ASN A 140 12.38 5.27 -1.80
C ASN A 140 10.96 5.80 -1.49
N THR A 141 9.94 5.19 -2.06
CA THR A 141 8.54 5.55 -1.79
C THR A 141 8.22 5.36 -0.31
N TYR A 142 8.58 4.22 0.25
CA TYR A 142 8.33 3.92 1.67
C TYR A 142 9.09 4.88 2.59
N SER A 143 10.31 5.26 2.21
CA SER A 143 11.09 6.25 2.96
C SER A 143 10.36 7.59 3.00
N LYS A 144 9.80 8.04 1.90
CA LYS A 144 9.03 9.29 1.81
C LYS A 144 7.76 9.24 2.65
N ILE A 145 7.07 8.09 2.64
CA ILE A 145 5.84 7.91 3.43
C ILE A 145 6.16 7.97 4.92
N LEU A 146 7.21 7.30 5.36
CA LEU A 146 7.62 7.32 6.75
C LEU A 146 8.03 8.72 7.20
N GLU A 147 8.69 9.47 6.34
CA GLU A 147 9.03 10.87 6.61
C GLU A 147 7.78 11.74 6.76
N GLU A 148 6.81 11.58 5.85
CA GLU A 148 5.54 12.31 5.87
C GLU A 148 4.75 12.06 7.16
N PHE A 149 4.73 10.83 7.66
CA PHE A 149 3.95 10.43 8.83
C PHE A 149 4.79 10.23 10.10
N ASN A 150 6.04 10.71 10.08
CA ASN A 150 7.00 10.50 11.17
C ASN A 150 6.49 10.95 12.54
N ASP A 151 5.77 12.07 12.59
CA ASP A 151 5.22 12.62 13.83
C ASP A 151 4.27 11.64 14.55
N ILE A 152 3.59 10.77 13.80
CA ILE A 152 2.65 9.81 14.36
C ILE A 152 3.39 8.71 15.12
N PHE A 153 4.58 8.31 14.64
CA PHE A 153 5.37 7.26 15.27
C PHE A 153 6.22 7.74 16.44
N ASN A 154 6.42 9.04 16.57
CA ASN A 154 7.30 9.65 17.58
C ASN A 154 6.56 10.21 18.79
N HIS A 155 5.37 9.74 19.07
CA HIS A 155 4.59 10.15 20.25
C HIS A 155 4.41 9.01 21.25
#